data_2fc9a46aa3192bf1e8e793157b6457e7
#
_entry.id   2fc9a46aa3192bf1e8e793157b6457e7
#
_cell.length_a   1.000
_cell.length_b   1.000
_cell.length_c   1.000
_cell.angle_alpha   90.00
_cell.angle_beta   90.00
_cell.angle_gamma   90.00
#
_symmetry.space_group_name_H-M   'P 1'
#
loop_
_entity.id
_entity.type
_entity.pdbx_description
1 polymer ?
#
loop_
_entity_poly.entity_id
_entity_poly.type
_entity_poly.pdbx_seq_one_letter_code
_entity_poly.pdbx_strand_id
1 'polypeptide(L)'
;MSDRRVGWSRREFVEGLSAAGAVALFGAESVAAEPPPETKRIRLVRIPSICRAPQYIADELLRGQGFSDIEHVVRAGGGASVKALAAGEADISMNYSGPVIVRIAAGDPLVILGGIHTGCFELFGTERIRSISDLKGKTVAVIELDGSEATFLNSMATYVGLNPRKDIRFVAHPVEESIELLAQGKIDAFLGFPPIPQELRTRKIGHSVVNSTVDRPWSQYFCCVATANAEFVRRHPVAAKRALRVMLMANEICALEPERVARHLVDNGFTKRYDYALQTLKDIPYSRWRDYHPEDTVRFYALRLHEAGMIRMNPNKLIAQGTDWRFINELKKELKG
;
A
#
# COMPACT_ATOMS: atom_id res chain seq x y z
N MET A 1 7.69 39.17 -8.00
CA MET A 1 7.46 38.20 -6.90
C MET A 1 8.04 36.89 -7.37
N SER A 2 9.13 36.47 -6.75
CA SER A 2 10.02 35.38 -7.22
C SER A 2 9.45 34.03 -6.83
N ASP A 3 9.19 33.20 -7.80
CA ASP A 3 8.72 31.82 -7.71
C ASP A 3 9.89 30.95 -7.17
N ARG A 4 9.97 30.74 -5.87
CA ARG A 4 10.89 29.79 -5.25
C ARG A 4 10.22 28.41 -5.20
N ARG A 5 10.45 27.62 -6.23
CA ARG A 5 10.24 26.18 -6.15
C ARG A 5 11.21 25.63 -5.10
N VAL A 6 10.67 25.21 -3.97
CA VAL A 6 11.42 24.49 -2.92
C VAL A 6 11.56 23.05 -3.37
N GLY A 7 12.48 22.82 -4.29
CA GLY A 7 12.97 21.50 -4.65
C GLY A 7 14.09 21.11 -3.69
N TRP A 8 14.20 19.85 -3.36
CA TRP A 8 15.32 19.29 -2.61
C TRP A 8 16.62 19.60 -3.36
N SER A 9 17.58 20.27 -2.70
CA SER A 9 18.89 20.39 -3.32
C SER A 9 19.63 19.05 -3.19
N ARG A 10 20.37 18.66 -4.22
CA ARG A 10 21.23 17.45 -4.21
C ARG A 10 22.12 17.38 -2.95
N ARG A 11 22.46 18.51 -2.39
CA ARG A 11 23.35 18.66 -1.24
C ARG A 11 22.66 18.31 0.07
N GLU A 12 21.43 18.78 0.29
CA GLU A 12 20.65 18.48 1.50
C GLU A 12 20.24 17.02 1.59
N PHE A 13 20.05 16.37 0.43
CA PHE A 13 19.76 14.96 0.35
C PHE A 13 20.97 14.07 0.68
N VAL A 14 22.17 14.50 0.27
CA VAL A 14 23.44 13.76 0.51
C VAL A 14 23.96 13.99 1.92
N GLU A 15 23.79 15.19 2.48
CA GLU A 15 24.27 15.52 3.84
C GLU A 15 23.50 14.79 4.94
N GLY A 16 22.22 14.46 4.73
CA GLY A 16 21.44 13.60 5.64
C GLY A 16 21.90 12.14 5.70
N LEU A 17 22.65 11.67 4.69
CA LEU A 17 23.22 10.30 4.62
C LEU A 17 24.65 10.23 5.18
N SER A 18 25.31 11.34 5.44
CA SER A 18 26.74 11.38 5.79
C SER A 18 27.05 11.33 7.28
N ALA A 19 26.06 11.31 8.16
CA ALA A 19 26.26 11.36 9.61
C ALA A 19 26.46 9.97 10.29
N ALA A 20 26.53 8.87 9.54
CA ALA A 20 26.76 7.53 10.08
C ALA A 20 27.81 6.77 9.27
N GLY A 21 29.08 7.10 9.45
CA GLY A 21 30.14 6.40 8.74
C GLY A 21 31.53 6.57 9.34
N ALA A 22 31.80 5.93 10.49
CA ALA A 22 33.16 5.56 10.85
C ALA A 22 33.38 4.09 10.47
N VAL A 23 34.06 3.87 9.35
CA VAL A 23 34.40 2.53 8.81
C VAL A 23 35.54 1.94 9.56
N ALA A 24 35.32 0.82 10.24
CA ALA A 24 36.36 -0.10 10.67
C ALA A 24 36.82 -0.96 9.47
N LEU A 25 38.09 -0.84 9.10
CA LEU A 25 38.78 -1.69 8.12
C LEU A 25 38.93 -3.11 8.65
N PHE A 26 38.07 -4.03 8.24
CA PHE A 26 38.33 -5.47 8.32
C PHE A 26 37.74 -6.16 7.09
N GLY A 27 38.67 -6.81 6.33
CA GLY A 27 38.35 -7.86 5.36
C GLY A 27 37.32 -7.56 4.31
N ALA A 28 37.62 -6.74 3.31
CA ALA A 28 36.77 -6.56 2.15
C ALA A 28 36.83 -7.81 1.25
N GLU A 29 35.96 -8.80 1.49
CA GLU A 29 35.44 -9.52 0.33
C GLU A 29 34.83 -8.48 -0.58
N SER A 30 35.34 -8.36 -1.79
CA SER A 30 34.79 -7.44 -2.80
C SER A 30 33.34 -7.87 -3.11
N VAL A 31 32.39 -7.29 -2.42
CA VAL A 31 30.98 -7.39 -2.84
C VAL A 31 30.94 -6.78 -4.25
N ALA A 32 30.85 -7.63 -5.25
CA ALA A 32 30.72 -7.18 -6.63
C ALA A 32 29.59 -6.16 -6.68
N ALA A 33 29.90 -4.95 -7.18
CA ALA A 33 28.93 -3.88 -7.25
C ALA A 33 27.71 -4.39 -8.04
N GLU A 34 26.51 -4.18 -7.49
CA GLU A 34 25.27 -4.59 -8.14
C GLU A 34 25.21 -3.99 -9.56
N PRO A 35 24.96 -4.81 -10.62
CA PRO A 35 24.97 -4.34 -11.98
C PRO A 35 23.93 -3.21 -12.19
N PRO A 36 24.10 -2.34 -13.22
CA PRO A 36 23.11 -1.33 -13.52
C PRO A 36 21.76 -2.00 -13.86
N PRO A 37 20.62 -1.28 -13.66
CA PRO A 37 19.32 -1.83 -14.01
C PRO A 37 19.25 -2.08 -15.54
N GLU A 38 18.58 -3.15 -15.94
CA GLU A 38 18.44 -3.56 -17.35
C GLU A 38 17.63 -2.56 -18.16
N THR A 39 16.87 -1.70 -17.49
CA THR A 39 16.09 -0.62 -18.09
C THR A 39 16.24 0.67 -17.30
N LYS A 40 16.28 1.79 -18.02
CA LYS A 40 16.24 3.14 -17.39
C LYS A 40 14.82 3.67 -17.19
N ARG A 41 13.82 2.99 -17.79
CA ARG A 41 12.41 3.33 -17.66
C ARG A 41 11.76 2.51 -16.58
N ILE A 42 10.89 3.17 -15.78
CA ILE A 42 10.01 2.52 -14.80
C ILE A 42 8.66 3.23 -14.76
N ARG A 43 7.58 2.45 -14.76
CA ARG A 43 6.20 2.93 -14.71
C ARG A 43 5.55 2.51 -13.40
N LEU A 44 5.09 3.50 -12.62
CA LEU A 44 4.40 3.30 -11.35
C LEU A 44 2.94 3.73 -11.46
N VAL A 45 2.03 3.07 -10.74
CA VAL A 45 0.63 3.51 -10.73
C VAL A 45 0.41 4.56 -9.65
N ARG A 46 -0.21 5.68 -10.01
CA ARG A 46 -0.65 6.73 -9.09
C ARG A 46 -2.17 6.66 -8.89
N ILE A 47 -2.63 6.64 -7.63
CA ILE A 47 -4.05 6.77 -7.26
C ILE A 47 -4.19 7.83 -6.16
N PRO A 48 -5.38 8.40 -5.92
CA PRO A 48 -5.60 9.39 -4.86
C PRO A 48 -5.63 8.71 -3.47
N SER A 49 -4.45 8.43 -2.90
CA SER A 49 -4.32 7.76 -1.59
C SER A 49 -3.05 8.20 -0.87
N ILE A 50 -3.18 8.80 0.31
CA ILE A 50 -2.05 9.30 1.10
C ILE A 50 -1.18 8.15 1.64
N CYS A 51 -1.74 6.98 1.93
CA CYS A 51 -0.97 5.86 2.48
C CYS A 51 0.11 5.32 1.52
N ARG A 52 0.07 5.72 0.24
CA ARG A 52 1.10 5.43 -0.76
C ARG A 52 2.24 6.47 -0.79
N ALA A 53 2.37 7.30 0.23
CA ALA A 53 3.42 8.30 0.33
C ALA A 53 4.83 7.79 -0.02
N PRO A 54 5.27 6.58 0.40
CA PRO A 54 6.57 6.05 0.01
C PRO A 54 6.78 6.00 -1.49
N GLN A 55 5.75 5.65 -2.26
CA GLN A 55 5.84 5.63 -3.72
C GLN A 55 5.86 7.04 -4.33
N TYR A 56 5.21 8.02 -3.69
CA TYR A 56 5.10 9.38 -4.21
C TYR A 56 6.35 10.23 -3.98
N ILE A 57 7.17 9.87 -2.99
CA ILE A 57 8.48 10.51 -2.75
C ILE A 57 9.62 9.73 -3.39
N ALA A 58 9.33 8.69 -4.17
CA ALA A 58 10.32 7.75 -4.69
C ALA A 58 11.15 8.28 -5.87
N ASP A 59 10.70 9.31 -6.58
CA ASP A 59 11.27 9.71 -7.88
C ASP A 59 12.76 10.03 -7.83
N GLU A 60 13.21 10.81 -6.83
CA GLU A 60 14.64 11.13 -6.70
C GLU A 60 15.47 9.91 -6.30
N LEU A 61 14.93 9.06 -5.44
CA LEU A 61 15.56 7.81 -5.05
C LEU A 61 15.70 6.86 -6.26
N LEU A 62 14.67 6.78 -7.12
CA LEU A 62 14.69 6.01 -8.36
C LEU A 62 15.78 6.52 -9.32
N ARG A 63 15.91 7.85 -9.46
CA ARG A 63 17.02 8.42 -10.26
C ARG A 63 18.39 8.02 -9.72
N GLY A 64 18.55 8.02 -8.39
CA GLY A 64 19.76 7.53 -7.72
C GLY A 64 20.03 6.05 -7.94
N GLN A 65 19.01 5.26 -8.27
CA GLN A 65 19.13 3.84 -8.59
C GLN A 65 19.29 3.56 -10.10
N GLY A 66 19.39 4.60 -10.93
CA GLY A 66 19.68 4.48 -12.36
C GLY A 66 18.48 4.59 -13.29
N PHE A 67 17.28 4.93 -12.77
CA PHE A 67 16.11 5.20 -13.59
C PHE A 67 16.09 6.68 -14.02
N SER A 68 16.13 6.94 -15.31
CA SER A 68 16.06 8.30 -15.87
C SER A 68 14.69 8.64 -16.48
N ASP A 69 13.88 7.63 -16.78
CA ASP A 69 12.53 7.76 -17.35
C ASP A 69 11.53 7.16 -16.36
N ILE A 70 10.91 8.02 -15.54
CA ILE A 70 9.97 7.64 -14.50
C ILE A 70 8.59 8.14 -14.89
N GLU A 71 7.65 7.21 -15.10
CA GLU A 71 6.29 7.50 -15.52
C GLU A 71 5.29 7.14 -14.44
N HIS A 72 4.28 8.01 -14.24
CA HIS A 72 3.17 7.77 -13.32
C HIS A 72 1.87 7.51 -14.10
N VAL A 73 1.41 6.28 -14.08
CA VAL A 73 0.17 5.84 -14.70
C VAL A 73 -1.00 6.11 -13.74
N VAL A 74 -1.78 7.16 -14.00
CA VAL A 74 -2.86 7.59 -13.09
C VAL A 74 -4.07 6.66 -13.21
N ARG A 75 -4.60 6.19 -12.09
CA ARG A 75 -5.82 5.36 -11.99
C ARG A 75 -6.72 5.85 -10.85
N ALA A 76 -8.01 5.53 -10.94
CA ALA A 76 -9.01 6.01 -9.98
C ALA A 76 -8.90 5.34 -8.60
N GLY A 77 -8.58 4.05 -8.54
CA GLY A 77 -8.58 3.28 -7.31
C GLY A 77 -7.67 2.04 -7.33
N GLY A 78 -7.74 1.26 -6.27
CA GLY A 78 -6.88 0.09 -6.06
C GLY A 78 -7.14 -1.03 -7.06
N GLY A 79 -8.38 -1.31 -7.40
CA GLY A 79 -8.76 -2.30 -8.40
C GLY A 79 -8.21 -1.95 -9.78
N ALA A 80 -8.40 -0.70 -10.21
CA ALA A 80 -7.86 -0.19 -11.48
C ALA A 80 -6.32 -0.19 -11.50
N SER A 81 -5.66 0.06 -10.36
CA SER A 81 -4.21 -0.04 -10.23
C SER A 81 -3.68 -1.44 -10.53
N VAL A 82 -4.29 -2.46 -9.93
CA VAL A 82 -3.87 -3.87 -10.12
C VAL A 82 -4.13 -4.33 -11.55
N LYS A 83 -5.25 -3.91 -12.17
CA LYS A 83 -5.56 -4.18 -13.58
C LYS A 83 -4.51 -3.59 -14.53
N ALA A 84 -4.06 -2.35 -14.27
CA ALA A 84 -3.01 -1.71 -15.08
C ALA A 84 -1.67 -2.46 -15.02
N LEU A 85 -1.29 -2.96 -13.83
CA LEU A 85 -0.10 -3.82 -13.68
C LEU A 85 -0.26 -5.13 -14.44
N ALA A 86 -1.41 -5.80 -14.33
CA ALA A 86 -1.68 -7.05 -15.02
C ALA A 86 -1.63 -6.89 -16.56
N ALA A 87 -2.12 -5.77 -17.07
CA ALA A 87 -2.10 -5.43 -18.48
C ALA A 87 -0.70 -4.99 -18.99
N GLY A 88 0.31 -4.86 -18.11
CA GLY A 88 1.63 -4.36 -18.48
C GLY A 88 1.67 -2.86 -18.80
N GLU A 89 0.65 -2.11 -18.40
CA GLU A 89 0.62 -0.64 -18.52
C GLU A 89 1.54 0.03 -17.49
N ALA A 90 1.80 -0.65 -16.37
CA ALA A 90 2.75 -0.26 -15.35
C ALA A 90 3.62 -1.46 -14.95
N ASP A 91 4.77 -1.17 -14.35
CA ASP A 91 5.80 -2.18 -14.05
C ASP A 91 5.73 -2.64 -12.59
N ILE A 92 5.61 -1.70 -11.66
CA ILE A 92 5.56 -1.96 -10.21
C ILE A 92 4.70 -0.90 -9.52
N SER A 93 4.07 -1.27 -8.42
CA SER A 93 3.31 -0.33 -7.58
C SER A 93 3.07 -0.90 -6.18
N MET A 94 2.80 -0.01 -5.23
CA MET A 94 2.20 -0.39 -3.95
C MET A 94 0.71 -0.67 -4.14
N ASN A 95 0.24 -1.82 -3.69
CA ASN A 95 -1.18 -2.18 -3.75
C ASN A 95 -1.63 -2.86 -2.48
N TYR A 96 -2.90 -2.73 -2.14
CA TYR A 96 -3.50 -3.58 -1.12
C TYR A 96 -3.45 -5.05 -1.57
N SER A 97 -3.08 -5.94 -0.64
CA SER A 97 -2.86 -7.36 -0.93
C SER A 97 -4.08 -8.09 -1.48
N GLY A 98 -5.30 -7.72 -1.04
CA GLY A 98 -6.54 -8.41 -1.40
C GLY A 98 -6.81 -8.48 -2.91
N PRO A 99 -6.98 -7.36 -3.64
CA PRO A 99 -7.17 -7.38 -5.10
C PRO A 99 -6.04 -8.06 -5.86
N VAL A 100 -4.79 -7.92 -5.38
CA VAL A 100 -3.63 -8.60 -5.99
C VAL A 100 -3.78 -10.11 -5.92
N ILE A 101 -4.14 -10.63 -4.75
CA ILE A 101 -4.38 -12.07 -4.51
C ILE A 101 -5.51 -12.58 -5.43
N VAL A 102 -6.61 -11.84 -5.55
CA VAL A 102 -7.74 -12.21 -6.42
C VAL A 102 -7.30 -12.31 -7.88
N ARG A 103 -6.49 -11.35 -8.35
CA ARG A 103 -6.03 -11.32 -9.74
C ARG A 103 -4.96 -12.41 -10.03
N ILE A 104 -4.04 -12.65 -9.11
CA ILE A 104 -3.09 -13.79 -9.21
C ILE A 104 -3.86 -15.11 -9.27
N ALA A 105 -4.88 -15.28 -8.42
CA ALA A 105 -5.71 -16.48 -8.41
C ALA A 105 -6.51 -16.65 -9.71
N ALA A 106 -6.81 -15.59 -10.42
CA ALA A 106 -7.44 -15.60 -11.75
C ALA A 106 -6.45 -15.89 -12.90
N GLY A 107 -5.14 -15.94 -12.63
CA GLY A 107 -4.11 -16.23 -13.62
C GLY A 107 -3.43 -15.01 -14.22
N ASP A 108 -3.66 -13.83 -13.68
CA ASP A 108 -2.99 -12.62 -14.16
C ASP A 108 -1.48 -12.65 -13.90
N PRO A 109 -0.66 -12.06 -14.81
CA PRO A 109 0.79 -12.05 -14.72
C PRO A 109 1.31 -11.05 -13.67
N LEU A 110 0.97 -11.28 -12.42
CA LEU A 110 1.37 -10.45 -11.29
C LEU A 110 2.24 -11.24 -10.31
N VAL A 111 3.15 -10.55 -9.63
CA VAL A 111 3.99 -11.10 -8.57
C VAL A 111 4.12 -10.12 -7.41
N ILE A 112 4.03 -10.62 -6.17
CA ILE A 112 4.26 -9.86 -4.95
C ILE A 112 5.74 -10.01 -4.58
N LEU A 113 6.43 -8.88 -4.39
CA LEU A 113 7.87 -8.84 -4.14
C LEU A 113 8.21 -8.61 -2.66
N GLY A 114 7.30 -8.02 -1.89
CA GLY A 114 7.53 -7.72 -0.48
C GLY A 114 6.39 -6.96 0.17
N GLY A 115 6.42 -6.88 1.49
CA GLY A 115 5.51 -6.05 2.28
C GLY A 115 6.05 -4.63 2.41
N ILE A 116 5.16 -3.64 2.41
CA ILE A 116 5.52 -2.23 2.52
C ILE A 116 5.12 -1.67 3.89
N HIS A 117 3.84 -1.68 4.23
CA HIS A 117 3.36 -1.28 5.55
C HIS A 117 2.13 -2.07 5.97
N THR A 118 1.93 -2.22 7.27
CA THR A 118 0.70 -2.74 7.86
C THR A 118 -0.31 -1.61 8.05
N GLY A 119 -1.60 -1.95 8.14
CA GLY A 119 -2.66 -0.99 8.43
C GLY A 119 -2.84 0.10 7.37
N CYS A 120 -3.94 0.71 7.34
CA CYS A 120 -4.36 1.99 6.77
C CYS A 120 -5.88 2.06 6.56
N PHE A 121 -6.56 0.92 6.54
CA PHE A 121 -8.01 0.91 6.43
C PHE A 121 -8.67 1.14 7.78
N GLU A 122 -9.79 1.84 7.74
CA GLU A 122 -10.61 2.05 8.92
C GLU A 122 -12.09 1.90 8.55
N LEU A 123 -12.81 1.08 9.31
CA LEU A 123 -14.26 0.90 9.17
C LEU A 123 -14.96 1.85 10.12
N PHE A 124 -15.72 2.78 9.56
CA PHE A 124 -16.61 3.66 10.33
C PHE A 124 -18.03 3.12 10.30
N GLY A 125 -18.68 3.14 11.45
CA GLY A 125 -20.07 2.72 11.61
C GLY A 125 -20.94 3.78 12.24
N THR A 126 -22.26 3.67 12.01
CA THR A 126 -23.26 4.36 12.81
C THR A 126 -23.28 3.80 14.23
N GLU A 127 -23.96 4.47 15.17
CA GLU A 127 -24.07 4.04 16.58
C GLU A 127 -24.49 2.57 16.78
N ARG A 128 -25.14 1.97 15.79
CA ARG A 128 -25.62 0.57 15.81
C ARG A 128 -24.57 -0.46 15.43
N ILE A 129 -23.42 -0.05 14.92
CA ILE A 129 -22.34 -0.93 14.48
C ILE A 129 -21.18 -0.80 15.46
N ARG A 130 -21.00 -1.79 16.32
CA ARG A 130 -19.94 -1.81 17.35
C ARG A 130 -18.84 -2.81 17.04
N SER A 131 -19.12 -3.75 16.13
CA SER A 131 -18.20 -4.81 15.70
C SER A 131 -18.45 -5.19 14.26
N ILE A 132 -17.52 -5.97 13.67
CA ILE A 132 -17.70 -6.51 12.31
C ILE A 132 -18.93 -7.43 12.25
N SER A 133 -19.26 -8.15 13.32
CA SER A 133 -20.43 -9.05 13.36
C SER A 133 -21.76 -8.31 13.24
N ASP A 134 -21.81 -7.03 13.65
CA ASP A 134 -23.03 -6.21 13.55
C ASP A 134 -23.33 -5.80 12.11
N LEU A 135 -22.43 -6.07 11.16
CA LEU A 135 -22.67 -5.83 9.73
C LEU A 135 -23.67 -6.80 9.10
N LYS A 136 -24.09 -7.83 9.82
CA LYS A 136 -25.12 -8.76 9.33
C LYS A 136 -26.43 -8.06 9.02
N GLY A 137 -26.90 -8.16 7.78
CA GLY A 137 -28.09 -7.50 7.28
C GLY A 137 -27.93 -5.98 7.03
N LYS A 138 -26.70 -5.46 7.07
CA LYS A 138 -26.40 -4.03 6.95
C LYS A 138 -25.92 -3.63 5.58
N THR A 139 -26.05 -2.31 5.30
CA THR A 139 -25.54 -1.69 4.09
C THR A 139 -24.21 -1.02 4.37
N VAL A 140 -23.17 -1.45 3.66
CA VAL A 140 -21.80 -0.93 3.82
C VAL A 140 -21.33 -0.32 2.50
N ALA A 141 -20.91 0.94 2.55
CA ALA A 141 -20.31 1.60 1.39
C ALA A 141 -18.84 1.22 1.22
N VAL A 142 -18.43 1.12 -0.03
CA VAL A 142 -17.06 0.96 -0.52
C VAL A 142 -16.87 1.88 -1.73
N ILE A 143 -15.63 2.15 -2.12
CA ILE A 143 -15.35 2.99 -3.29
C ILE A 143 -15.55 2.20 -4.59
N GLU A 144 -15.07 0.95 -4.62
CA GLU A 144 -15.18 0.04 -5.75
C GLU A 144 -15.62 -1.34 -5.27
N LEU A 145 -16.63 -1.96 -5.91
CA LEU A 145 -17.14 -3.30 -5.53
C LEU A 145 -16.13 -4.43 -5.78
N ASP A 146 -15.19 -4.25 -6.69
CA ASP A 146 -14.07 -5.17 -6.98
C ASP A 146 -12.71 -4.61 -6.51
N GLY A 147 -12.74 -3.57 -5.69
CA GLY A 147 -11.58 -2.84 -5.21
C GLY A 147 -11.00 -3.35 -3.89
N SER A 148 -10.15 -2.50 -3.33
CA SER A 148 -9.41 -2.78 -2.10
C SER A 148 -10.33 -2.90 -0.88
N GLU A 149 -11.29 -1.99 -0.75
CA GLU A 149 -12.20 -1.93 0.39
C GLU A 149 -13.13 -3.14 0.41
N ALA A 150 -13.68 -3.49 -0.74
CA ALA A 150 -14.58 -4.64 -0.84
C ALA A 150 -13.84 -5.94 -0.53
N THR A 151 -12.62 -6.15 -1.05
CA THR A 151 -11.84 -7.35 -0.74
C THR A 151 -11.41 -7.42 0.72
N PHE A 152 -11.09 -6.29 1.36
CA PHE A 152 -10.77 -6.26 2.78
C PHE A 152 -12.02 -6.53 3.64
N LEU A 153 -13.13 -5.91 3.33
CA LEU A 153 -14.39 -6.14 4.05
C LEU A 153 -14.88 -7.58 3.92
N ASN A 154 -14.72 -8.20 2.73
CA ASN A 154 -14.98 -9.64 2.56
C ASN A 154 -14.11 -10.49 3.49
N SER A 155 -12.82 -10.16 3.61
CA SER A 155 -11.89 -10.85 4.50
C SER A 155 -12.27 -10.68 5.97
N MET A 156 -12.67 -9.46 6.38
CA MET A 156 -13.13 -9.18 7.74
C MET A 156 -14.41 -9.92 8.09
N ALA A 157 -15.40 -9.88 7.21
CA ALA A 157 -16.68 -10.56 7.40
C ALA A 157 -16.48 -12.07 7.54
N THR A 158 -15.71 -12.67 6.65
CA THR A 158 -15.40 -14.11 6.69
C THR A 158 -14.65 -14.49 7.98
N TYR A 159 -13.72 -13.64 8.44
CA TYR A 159 -12.98 -13.88 9.67
C TYR A 159 -13.87 -14.01 10.90
N VAL A 160 -14.98 -13.26 10.96
CA VAL A 160 -15.97 -13.37 12.07
C VAL A 160 -17.13 -14.32 11.76
N GLY A 161 -17.02 -15.13 10.71
CA GLY A 161 -18.01 -16.16 10.37
C GLY A 161 -19.23 -15.65 9.60
N LEU A 162 -19.22 -14.42 9.10
CA LEU A 162 -20.26 -13.93 8.20
C LEU A 162 -20.02 -14.42 6.77
N ASN A 163 -21.10 -14.61 6.02
CA ASN A 163 -21.03 -14.79 4.58
C ASN A 163 -21.21 -13.42 3.89
N PRO A 164 -20.11 -12.79 3.40
CA PRO A 164 -20.20 -11.43 2.91
C PRO A 164 -21.17 -11.26 1.72
N ARG A 165 -21.39 -12.30 0.92
CA ARG A 165 -22.31 -12.27 -0.23
C ARG A 165 -23.79 -12.32 0.16
N LYS A 166 -24.09 -12.86 1.34
CA LYS A 166 -25.48 -13.05 1.82
C LYS A 166 -25.82 -12.10 2.97
N ASP A 167 -24.83 -11.85 3.80
CA ASP A 167 -25.05 -11.16 5.08
C ASP A 167 -24.79 -9.66 5.02
N ILE A 168 -24.10 -9.16 3.96
CA ILE A 168 -23.77 -7.73 3.86
C ILE A 168 -24.21 -7.19 2.49
N ARG A 169 -24.87 -6.05 2.50
CA ARG A 169 -25.21 -5.31 1.29
C ARG A 169 -24.10 -4.30 0.98
N PHE A 170 -23.25 -4.61 0.02
CA PHE A 170 -22.26 -3.66 -0.48
C PHE A 170 -22.89 -2.66 -1.45
N VAL A 171 -22.56 -1.38 -1.28
CA VAL A 171 -22.91 -0.31 -2.22
C VAL A 171 -21.66 0.48 -2.57
N ALA A 172 -21.56 0.93 -3.83
CA ALA A 172 -20.47 1.78 -4.28
C ALA A 172 -21.00 3.17 -4.60
N HIS A 173 -20.42 4.17 -3.96
CA HIS A 173 -20.71 5.58 -4.18
C HIS A 173 -19.39 6.37 -4.22
N PRO A 174 -19.37 7.55 -4.82
CA PRO A 174 -18.29 8.51 -4.64
C PRO A 174 -18.02 8.77 -3.14
N VAL A 175 -16.77 9.10 -2.80
CA VAL A 175 -16.35 9.26 -1.40
C VAL A 175 -17.21 10.27 -0.66
N GLU A 176 -17.42 11.44 -1.24
CA GLU A 176 -18.21 12.53 -0.65
C GLU A 176 -19.67 12.10 -0.40
N GLU A 177 -20.26 11.38 -1.35
CA GLU A 177 -21.62 10.84 -1.20
C GLU A 177 -21.67 9.79 -0.09
N SER A 178 -20.69 8.88 -0.02
CA SER A 178 -20.60 7.86 1.03
C SER A 178 -20.52 8.50 2.43
N ILE A 179 -19.75 9.57 2.58
CA ILE A 179 -19.63 10.33 3.82
C ILE A 179 -20.99 10.94 4.22
N GLU A 180 -21.69 11.58 3.28
CA GLU A 180 -23.01 12.15 3.54
C GLU A 180 -24.08 11.09 3.85
N LEU A 181 -24.06 9.95 3.14
CA LEU A 181 -24.99 8.86 3.41
C LEU A 181 -24.76 8.24 4.79
N LEU A 182 -23.51 8.13 5.23
CA LEU A 182 -23.17 7.68 6.59
C LEU A 182 -23.64 8.70 7.64
N ALA A 183 -23.38 9.98 7.42
CA ALA A 183 -23.84 11.07 8.30
C ALA A 183 -25.36 11.09 8.47
N GLN A 184 -26.10 10.76 7.42
CA GLN A 184 -27.57 10.70 7.41
C GLN A 184 -28.13 9.35 7.90
N GLY A 185 -27.26 8.38 8.22
CA GLY A 185 -27.68 7.03 8.61
C GLY A 185 -28.37 6.23 7.50
N LYS A 186 -28.20 6.63 6.24
CA LYS A 186 -28.72 5.93 5.05
C LYS A 186 -27.91 4.71 4.67
N ILE A 187 -26.65 4.67 5.09
CA ILE A 187 -25.80 3.46 5.13
C ILE A 187 -25.37 3.23 6.57
N ASP A 188 -25.08 1.97 6.92
CA ASP A 188 -24.75 1.58 8.28
C ASP A 188 -23.24 1.73 8.58
N ALA A 189 -22.40 1.55 7.57
CA ALA A 189 -20.94 1.68 7.68
C ALA A 189 -20.28 2.08 6.37
N PHE A 190 -19.05 2.61 6.48
CA PHE A 190 -18.18 2.97 5.35
C PHE A 190 -16.74 2.54 5.66
N LEU A 191 -16.16 1.74 4.79
CA LEU A 191 -14.75 1.35 4.87
C LEU A 191 -13.92 2.23 3.95
N GLY A 192 -12.96 2.93 4.52
CA GLY A 192 -12.08 3.83 3.78
C GLY A 192 -10.61 3.69 4.16
N PHE A 193 -9.76 4.36 3.37
CA PHE A 193 -8.33 4.55 3.62
C PHE A 193 -8.00 6.05 3.55
N PRO A 194 -6.82 6.48 4.07
CA PRO A 194 -6.47 7.91 4.09
C PRO A 194 -6.57 8.60 2.72
N PRO A 195 -7.24 9.78 2.66
CA PRO A 195 -7.58 10.66 3.77
C PRO A 195 -8.99 10.49 4.38
N ILE A 196 -9.79 9.51 3.96
CA ILE A 196 -11.20 9.36 4.37
C ILE A 196 -11.36 9.23 5.90
N PRO A 197 -10.60 8.37 6.60
CA PRO A 197 -10.70 8.26 8.05
C PRO A 197 -10.43 9.58 8.78
N GLN A 198 -9.46 10.37 8.31
CA GLN A 198 -9.13 11.67 8.90
C GLN A 198 -10.30 12.65 8.73
N GLU A 199 -10.97 12.63 7.58
CA GLU A 199 -12.14 13.48 7.34
C GLU A 199 -13.32 13.08 8.20
N LEU A 200 -13.65 11.79 8.29
CA LEU A 200 -14.74 11.30 9.14
C LEU A 200 -14.54 11.66 10.60
N ARG A 201 -13.31 11.49 11.11
CA ARG A 201 -12.95 11.91 12.49
C ARG A 201 -13.10 13.41 12.68
N THR A 202 -12.59 14.22 11.76
CA THR A 202 -12.64 15.69 11.84
C THR A 202 -14.09 16.19 11.81
N ARG A 203 -14.94 15.59 10.99
CA ARG A 203 -16.35 15.92 10.87
C ARG A 203 -17.23 15.24 11.93
N LYS A 204 -16.67 14.36 12.76
CA LYS A 204 -17.39 13.59 13.78
C LYS A 204 -18.55 12.77 13.19
N ILE A 205 -18.31 12.14 12.03
CA ILE A 205 -19.29 11.31 11.34
C ILE A 205 -19.01 9.85 11.65
N GLY A 206 -20.00 9.17 12.27
CA GLY A 206 -19.84 7.81 12.75
C GLY A 206 -18.76 7.66 13.83
N HIS A 207 -18.34 6.43 14.07
CA HIS A 207 -17.20 6.12 14.94
C HIS A 207 -16.37 4.99 14.33
N SER A 208 -15.11 4.89 14.71
CA SER A 208 -14.22 3.82 14.27
C SER A 208 -14.62 2.49 14.91
N VAL A 209 -14.99 1.53 14.09
CA VAL A 209 -15.36 0.14 14.49
C VAL A 209 -14.13 -0.76 14.38
N VAL A 210 -13.32 -0.57 13.35
CA VAL A 210 -12.06 -1.26 13.15
C VAL A 210 -11.05 -0.29 12.59
N ASN A 211 -9.88 -0.20 13.21
CA ASN A 211 -8.70 0.47 12.68
C ASN A 211 -7.61 -0.57 12.43
N SER A 212 -7.37 -0.90 11.17
CA SER A 212 -6.41 -1.93 10.78
C SER A 212 -4.95 -1.60 11.14
N THR A 213 -4.67 -0.37 11.54
CA THR A 213 -3.33 0.05 11.99
C THR A 213 -3.01 -0.49 13.38
N VAL A 214 -4.01 -0.62 14.24
CA VAL A 214 -3.85 -1.01 15.65
C VAL A 214 -4.61 -2.29 16.05
N ASP A 215 -5.73 -2.58 15.39
CA ASP A 215 -6.59 -3.71 15.77
C ASP A 215 -6.08 -5.03 15.21
N ARG A 216 -5.99 -6.03 16.10
CA ARG A 216 -5.66 -7.41 15.69
C ARG A 216 -6.91 -8.10 15.12
N PRO A 217 -6.69 -9.02 14.16
CA PRO A 217 -5.39 -9.46 13.62
C PRO A 217 -4.83 -8.55 12.53
N TRP A 218 -5.57 -7.56 12.05
CA TRP A 218 -5.31 -6.75 10.86
C TRP A 218 -3.98 -5.99 10.92
N SER A 219 -3.61 -5.48 12.10
CA SER A 219 -2.35 -4.75 12.33
C SER A 219 -1.09 -5.63 12.24
N GLN A 220 -1.24 -6.94 12.10
CA GLN A 220 -0.14 -7.91 12.00
C GLN A 220 0.16 -8.31 10.56
N TYR A 221 -0.64 -7.85 9.59
CA TYR A 221 -0.50 -8.18 8.18
C TYR A 221 -0.28 -6.93 7.35
N PHE A 222 0.52 -7.06 6.29
CA PHE A 222 0.73 -5.95 5.38
C PHE A 222 -0.58 -5.54 4.70
N CYS A 223 -0.94 -4.28 4.85
CA CYS A 223 -1.96 -3.66 4.04
C CYS A 223 -1.43 -3.52 2.61
N CYS A 224 -0.34 -2.75 2.44
CA CYS A 224 0.26 -2.57 1.13
C CYS A 224 1.47 -3.49 0.93
N VAL A 225 1.49 -4.09 -0.24
CA VAL A 225 2.58 -4.91 -0.77
C VAL A 225 3.13 -4.31 -2.05
N ALA A 226 4.43 -4.48 -2.29
CA ALA A 226 5.02 -4.17 -3.60
C ALA A 226 4.60 -5.26 -4.58
N THR A 227 3.85 -4.86 -5.60
CA THR A 227 3.35 -5.74 -6.65
C THR A 227 3.93 -5.30 -7.98
N ALA A 228 4.39 -6.25 -8.78
CA ALA A 228 4.93 -5.99 -10.10
C ALA A 228 4.26 -6.85 -11.17
N ASN A 229 4.35 -6.41 -12.43
CA ASN A 229 4.08 -7.25 -13.57
C ASN A 229 5.15 -8.36 -13.65
N ALA A 230 4.73 -9.62 -13.74
CA ALA A 230 5.64 -10.76 -13.69
C ALA A 230 6.63 -10.78 -14.87
N GLU A 231 6.22 -10.31 -16.05
CA GLU A 231 7.09 -10.20 -17.23
C GLU A 231 8.17 -9.13 -17.03
N PHE A 232 7.82 -8.00 -16.39
CA PHE A 232 8.80 -6.99 -16.03
C PHE A 232 9.87 -7.57 -15.10
N VAL A 233 9.46 -8.28 -14.04
CA VAL A 233 10.40 -8.89 -13.08
C VAL A 233 11.29 -9.94 -13.74
N ARG A 234 10.73 -10.75 -14.63
CA ARG A 234 11.47 -11.77 -15.37
C ARG A 234 12.53 -11.16 -16.29
N ARG A 235 12.22 -10.07 -16.98
CA ARG A 235 13.12 -9.40 -17.95
C ARG A 235 14.10 -8.44 -17.29
N HIS A 236 13.72 -7.87 -16.15
CA HIS A 236 14.45 -6.79 -15.50
C HIS A 236 14.58 -7.03 -13.98
N PRO A 237 15.20 -8.14 -13.54
CA PRO A 237 15.27 -8.50 -12.12
C PRO A 237 16.07 -7.49 -11.28
N VAL A 238 17.15 -6.90 -11.82
CA VAL A 238 17.91 -5.85 -11.10
C VAL A 238 17.07 -4.59 -10.94
N ALA A 239 16.38 -4.16 -12.00
CA ALA A 239 15.48 -3.02 -11.95
C ALA A 239 14.35 -3.25 -10.93
N ALA A 240 13.74 -4.44 -10.90
CA ALA A 240 12.69 -4.79 -9.94
C ALA A 240 13.20 -4.74 -8.49
N LYS A 241 14.39 -5.29 -8.21
CA LYS A 241 15.03 -5.23 -6.89
C LYS A 241 15.31 -3.79 -6.47
N ARG A 242 15.88 -2.98 -7.36
CA ARG A 242 16.17 -1.55 -7.11
C ARG A 242 14.91 -0.74 -6.84
N ALA A 243 13.84 -0.99 -7.58
CA ALA A 243 12.56 -0.32 -7.35
C ALA A 243 11.97 -0.71 -5.98
N LEU A 244 12.02 -1.99 -5.60
CA LEU A 244 11.62 -2.42 -4.25
C LEU A 244 12.49 -1.78 -3.16
N ARG A 245 13.82 -1.72 -3.35
CA ARG A 245 14.74 -1.03 -2.43
C ARG A 245 14.31 0.41 -2.21
N VAL A 246 13.99 1.14 -3.27
CA VAL A 246 13.53 2.52 -3.19
C VAL A 246 12.24 2.64 -2.38
N MET A 247 11.27 1.77 -2.59
CA MET A 247 10.02 1.80 -1.81
C MET A 247 10.27 1.58 -0.31
N LEU A 248 11.20 0.68 0.04
CA LEU A 248 11.57 0.42 1.44
C LEU A 248 12.36 1.58 2.06
N MET A 249 13.27 2.20 1.32
CA MET A 249 13.97 3.42 1.77
C MET A 249 12.99 4.59 1.97
N ALA A 250 12.06 4.75 1.06
CA ALA A 250 11.01 5.76 1.16
C ALA A 250 10.07 5.52 2.36
N ASN A 251 9.83 4.27 2.76
CA ASN A 251 9.13 3.95 4.01
C ASN A 251 9.85 4.53 5.23
N GLU A 252 11.17 4.37 5.32
CA GLU A 252 11.95 4.91 6.42
C GLU A 252 11.87 6.46 6.44
N ILE A 253 11.94 7.10 5.27
CA ILE A 253 11.79 8.56 5.16
C ILE A 253 10.39 8.99 5.63
N CYS A 254 9.33 8.27 5.25
CA CYS A 254 7.98 8.58 5.72
C CYS A 254 7.85 8.46 7.25
N ALA A 255 8.52 7.49 7.86
CA ALA A 255 8.50 7.31 9.31
C ALA A 255 9.34 8.35 10.06
N LEU A 256 10.50 8.70 9.54
CA LEU A 256 11.47 9.58 10.22
C LEU A 256 11.20 11.07 10.00
N GLU A 257 10.60 11.43 8.87
CA GLU A 257 10.42 12.81 8.44
C GLU A 257 8.97 13.12 7.99
N PRO A 258 7.96 12.77 8.81
CA PRO A 258 6.55 12.88 8.41
C PRO A 258 6.12 14.30 8.05
N GLU A 259 6.65 15.33 8.72
CA GLU A 259 6.33 16.74 8.43
C GLU A 259 6.85 17.16 7.05
N ARG A 260 8.06 16.75 6.68
CA ARG A 260 8.66 17.02 5.38
C ARG A 260 7.91 16.31 4.26
N VAL A 261 7.60 15.02 4.48
CA VAL A 261 6.84 14.23 3.52
C VAL A 261 5.44 14.79 3.33
N ALA A 262 4.74 15.20 4.40
CA ALA A 262 3.42 15.81 4.32
C ALA A 262 3.42 17.10 3.48
N ARG A 263 4.45 17.96 3.63
CA ARG A 263 4.61 19.14 2.77
C ARG A 263 4.81 18.76 1.32
N HIS A 264 5.72 17.81 1.05
CA HIS A 264 5.98 17.33 -0.30
C HIS A 264 4.69 16.81 -0.98
N LEU A 265 3.84 16.08 -0.25
CA LEU A 265 2.57 15.58 -0.79
C LEU A 265 1.62 16.72 -1.16
N VAL A 266 1.58 17.80 -0.38
CA VAL A 266 0.75 18.97 -0.67
C VAL A 266 1.31 19.77 -1.84
N ASP A 267 2.61 20.07 -1.82
CA ASP A 267 3.29 20.89 -2.82
C ASP A 267 3.25 20.28 -4.23
N ASN A 268 3.22 18.93 -4.30
CA ASN A 268 3.13 18.18 -5.55
C ASN A 268 1.69 17.72 -5.89
N GLY A 269 0.69 18.22 -5.18
CA GLY A 269 -0.73 18.01 -5.49
C GLY A 269 -1.22 16.58 -5.28
N PHE A 270 -0.55 15.78 -4.42
CA PHE A 270 -1.05 14.45 -4.02
C PHE A 270 -2.21 14.54 -3.03
N THR A 271 -2.26 15.61 -2.24
CA THR A 271 -3.37 15.96 -1.36
C THR A 271 -3.44 17.47 -1.17
N LYS A 272 -4.62 17.99 -0.80
CA LYS A 272 -4.81 19.41 -0.46
C LYS A 272 -4.66 19.67 1.05
N ARG A 273 -4.70 18.62 1.87
CA ARG A 273 -4.79 18.71 3.33
C ARG A 273 -3.49 18.22 3.97
N TYR A 274 -2.67 19.20 4.38
CA TYR A 274 -1.42 18.93 5.11
C TYR A 274 -1.66 18.18 6.43
N ASP A 275 -2.67 18.59 7.19
CA ASP A 275 -3.04 17.97 8.45
C ASP A 275 -3.42 16.49 8.30
N TYR A 276 -4.18 16.14 7.27
CA TYR A 276 -4.52 14.74 6.97
C TYR A 276 -3.32 13.93 6.51
N ALA A 277 -2.44 14.55 5.69
CA ALA A 277 -1.19 13.91 5.28
C ALA A 277 -0.31 13.61 6.48
N LEU A 278 -0.09 14.59 7.35
CA LEU A 278 0.75 14.44 8.53
C LEU A 278 0.19 13.40 9.50
N GLN A 279 -1.14 13.43 9.74
CA GLN A 279 -1.78 12.44 10.60
C GLN A 279 -1.63 11.03 10.02
N THR A 280 -1.84 10.86 8.72
CA THR A 280 -1.66 9.56 8.03
C THR A 280 -0.25 9.03 8.19
N LEU A 281 0.77 9.90 7.99
CA LEU A 281 2.17 9.51 8.09
C LEU A 281 2.57 9.11 9.52
N LYS A 282 1.94 9.70 10.52
CA LYS A 282 2.14 9.36 11.95
C LYS A 282 1.37 8.09 12.37
N ASP A 283 0.19 7.85 11.80
CA ASP A 283 -0.65 6.72 12.13
C ASP A 283 -0.12 5.39 11.54
N ILE A 284 0.43 5.43 10.32
CA ILE A 284 0.89 4.23 9.61
C ILE A 284 2.31 3.86 10.04
N PRO A 285 2.55 2.61 10.50
CA PRO A 285 3.86 2.19 10.99
C PRO A 285 4.79 1.81 9.83
N TYR A 286 5.23 2.77 9.02
CA TYR A 286 6.07 2.55 7.83
C TYR A 286 7.41 1.90 8.14
N SER A 287 8.03 2.17 9.31
CA SER A 287 9.32 1.58 9.71
C SER A 287 9.24 0.08 10.02
N ARG A 288 8.02 -0.48 10.24
CA ARG A 288 7.82 -1.85 10.71
C ARG A 288 7.79 -2.90 9.61
N TRP A 289 8.19 -2.57 8.39
CA TRP A 289 8.19 -3.53 7.27
C TRP A 289 9.13 -4.73 7.48
N ARG A 290 10.10 -4.60 8.39
CA ARG A 290 11.03 -5.69 8.75
C ARG A 290 10.44 -6.69 9.75
N ASP A 291 9.44 -6.28 10.54
CA ASP A 291 8.91 -7.03 11.67
C ASP A 291 8.08 -8.25 11.23
N TYR A 292 7.55 -8.20 10.00
CA TYR A 292 6.62 -9.19 9.50
C TYR A 292 7.16 -9.91 8.26
N HIS A 293 6.70 -11.15 8.06
CA HIS A 293 6.98 -11.88 6.84
C HIS A 293 5.84 -11.67 5.83
N PRO A 294 6.09 -11.22 4.60
CA PRO A 294 5.04 -10.93 3.64
C PRO A 294 4.24 -12.17 3.21
N GLU A 295 4.82 -13.37 3.30
CA GLU A 295 4.11 -14.61 3.03
C GLU A 295 2.95 -14.85 3.99
N ASP A 296 3.11 -14.51 5.28
CA ASP A 296 2.02 -14.64 6.27
C ASP A 296 0.81 -13.79 5.89
N THR A 297 1.07 -12.60 5.34
CA THR A 297 0.02 -11.73 4.79
C THR A 297 -0.70 -12.38 3.62
N VAL A 298 0.05 -12.89 2.64
CA VAL A 298 -0.54 -13.53 1.46
C VAL A 298 -1.34 -14.77 1.87
N ARG A 299 -0.80 -15.57 2.77
CA ARG A 299 -1.46 -16.77 3.31
C ARG A 299 -2.75 -16.41 4.04
N PHE A 300 -2.71 -15.43 4.93
CA PHE A 300 -3.87 -15.00 5.71
C PHE A 300 -5.00 -14.53 4.81
N TYR A 301 -4.73 -13.58 3.91
CA TYR A 301 -5.77 -13.03 3.04
C TYR A 301 -6.22 -14.02 1.97
N ALA A 302 -5.32 -14.83 1.39
CA ALA A 302 -5.71 -15.87 0.44
C ALA A 302 -6.67 -16.88 1.08
N LEU A 303 -6.44 -17.27 2.33
CA LEU A 303 -7.35 -18.16 3.07
C LEU A 303 -8.72 -17.51 3.26
N ARG A 304 -8.77 -16.26 3.74
CA ARG A 304 -10.05 -15.54 3.93
C ARG A 304 -10.82 -15.34 2.64
N LEU A 305 -10.11 -14.99 1.54
CA LEU A 305 -10.73 -14.81 0.23
C LEU A 305 -11.18 -16.12 -0.40
N HIS A 306 -10.50 -17.23 -0.12
CA HIS A 306 -10.93 -18.56 -0.51
C HIS A 306 -12.20 -18.96 0.24
N GLU A 307 -12.26 -18.78 1.55
CA GLU A 307 -13.45 -19.01 2.37
C GLU A 307 -14.64 -18.15 1.96
N ALA A 308 -14.38 -16.87 1.59
CA ALA A 308 -15.39 -15.98 1.02
C ALA A 308 -15.86 -16.40 -0.38
N GLY A 309 -15.24 -17.42 -1.00
CA GLY A 309 -15.53 -17.88 -2.35
C GLY A 309 -15.10 -16.88 -3.44
N MET A 310 -14.21 -15.94 -3.11
CA MET A 310 -13.67 -14.96 -4.08
C MET A 310 -12.56 -15.56 -4.95
N ILE A 311 -11.82 -16.52 -4.43
CA ILE A 311 -10.80 -17.27 -5.19
C ILE A 311 -11.05 -18.78 -5.05
N ARG A 312 -10.65 -19.53 -6.10
CA ARG A 312 -10.69 -21.01 -6.11
C ARG A 312 -9.30 -21.62 -5.94
N MET A 313 -8.26 -20.85 -6.22
CA MET A 313 -6.87 -21.31 -6.12
C MET A 313 -6.52 -21.60 -4.66
N ASN A 314 -5.86 -22.73 -4.44
CA ASN A 314 -5.34 -23.07 -3.12
C ASN A 314 -4.29 -22.03 -2.66
N PRO A 315 -4.31 -21.55 -1.40
CA PRO A 315 -3.38 -20.54 -0.91
C PRO A 315 -1.90 -20.91 -1.08
N ASN A 316 -1.50 -22.18 -0.89
CA ASN A 316 -0.12 -22.60 -1.08
C ASN A 316 0.31 -22.49 -2.55
N LYS A 317 -0.58 -22.89 -3.48
CA LYS A 317 -0.33 -22.74 -4.92
C LYS A 317 -0.21 -21.28 -5.31
N LEU A 318 -1.07 -20.41 -4.74
CA LEU A 318 -1.03 -18.97 -4.98
C LEU A 318 0.30 -18.36 -4.51
N ILE A 319 0.77 -18.71 -3.32
CA ILE A 319 2.07 -18.26 -2.79
C ILE A 319 3.19 -18.72 -3.73
N ALA A 320 3.22 -20.00 -4.10
CA ALA A 320 4.27 -20.54 -4.94
C ALA A 320 4.36 -19.90 -6.33
N GLN A 321 3.24 -19.44 -6.89
CA GLN A 321 3.15 -18.89 -8.25
C GLN A 321 3.11 -17.37 -8.30
N GLY A 322 2.61 -16.72 -7.24
CA GLY A 322 2.32 -15.29 -7.21
C GLY A 322 3.26 -14.47 -6.34
N THR A 323 4.36 -15.07 -5.83
CA THR A 323 5.30 -14.34 -4.96
C THR A 323 6.75 -14.60 -5.34
N ASP A 324 7.61 -13.62 -5.11
CA ASP A 324 9.05 -13.74 -5.26
C ASP A 324 9.77 -13.04 -4.10
N TRP A 325 10.13 -13.81 -3.10
CA TRP A 325 10.74 -13.29 -1.87
C TRP A 325 12.25 -13.10 -1.96
N ARG A 326 12.91 -13.43 -3.08
CA ARG A 326 14.37 -13.30 -3.24
C ARG A 326 14.80 -11.88 -2.93
N PHE A 327 14.17 -10.89 -3.55
CA PHE A 327 14.56 -9.50 -3.43
C PHE A 327 14.37 -8.96 -2.02
N ILE A 328 13.23 -9.21 -1.38
CA ILE A 328 12.99 -8.71 -0.01
C ILE A 328 13.95 -9.36 1.00
N ASN A 329 14.28 -10.64 0.81
CA ASN A 329 15.20 -11.34 1.69
C ASN A 329 16.63 -10.81 1.57
N GLU A 330 17.08 -10.45 0.37
CA GLU A 330 18.36 -9.77 0.15
C GLU A 330 18.34 -8.36 0.76
N LEU A 331 17.30 -7.58 0.47
CA LEU A 331 17.18 -6.21 0.95
C LEU A 331 17.07 -6.11 2.48
N LYS A 332 16.47 -7.09 3.14
CA LYS A 332 16.47 -7.18 4.61
C LYS A 332 17.88 -7.33 5.18
N LYS A 333 18.82 -7.92 4.43
CA LYS A 333 20.24 -8.04 4.83
C LYS A 333 21.01 -6.75 4.50
N GLU A 334 20.77 -6.17 3.31
CA GLU A 334 21.46 -4.97 2.83
C GLU A 334 21.07 -3.71 3.62
N LEU A 335 19.79 -3.55 3.95
CA LEU A 335 19.24 -2.39 4.63
C LEU A 335 19.20 -2.55 6.17
N LYS A 336 20.02 -3.43 6.74
CA LYS A 336 20.22 -3.47 8.19
C LYS A 336 20.93 -2.17 8.60
N GLY A 337 20.17 -1.26 9.24
CA GLY A 337 20.70 -0.08 9.89
C GLY A 337 21.39 -0.44 11.19
#